data_500b74aac003cd276c2daad1e786275c
#
_entry.id   500b74aac003cd276c2daad1e786275c
#
_cell.length_a   1.000
_cell.length_b   1.000
_cell.length_c   1.000
_cell.angle_alpha   90.00
_cell.angle_beta   90.00
_cell.angle_gamma   90.00
#
_symmetry.space_group_name_H-M   'P 1'
#
loop_
_entity.id
_entity.type
_entity.pdbx_description
1 polymer ?
#
loop_
_entity_poly.entity_id
_entity_poly.type
_entity_poly.pdbx_seq_one_letter_code
_entity_poly.pdbx_strand_id
1 'polypeptide(L)'
;MERKSRTAIIGLLLLLMINTYSISAGKKPSGRQNREDTLRINALEFEEIDITKVKGMNAPDDVTVVLDNDTLKFDFNSDKINPKYYGILRNLIEYINVNNYRVTVVGHTDSKGTNVYNMKLGMRRAENAKKKLLELGLSADKIAGVESRGEEEPVATNDTSAGRALNRRIEFKLQK
;
A
#
# COMPACT_ATOMS: atom_id res chain seq x y z
N MET A 1 -2.94 -1.00 33.01
CA MET A 1 -4.13 -1.76 32.61
C MET A 1 -4.90 -1.15 31.42
N GLU A 2 -4.36 -0.13 30.73
CA GLU A 2 -5.01 0.60 29.61
C GLU A 2 -4.65 0.17 28.19
N ARG A 3 -3.59 -0.63 28.01
CA ARG A 3 -3.17 -1.07 26.66
C ARG A 3 -4.07 -2.10 25.98
N LYS A 4 -4.80 -2.90 26.75
CA LYS A 4 -5.67 -3.97 26.20
C LYS A 4 -6.99 -3.47 25.61
N SER A 5 -7.45 -2.27 25.98
CA SER A 5 -8.70 -1.68 25.51
C SER A 5 -8.58 -1.08 24.09
N ARG A 6 -7.42 -0.51 23.73
CA ARG A 6 -7.23 0.15 22.43
C ARG A 6 -7.15 -0.84 21.26
N THR A 7 -6.50 -1.99 21.45
CA THR A 7 -6.35 -3.03 20.41
C THR A 7 -7.69 -3.68 20.05
N ALA A 8 -8.61 -3.82 21.00
CA ALA A 8 -9.95 -4.37 20.74
C ALA A 8 -10.84 -3.40 19.97
N ILE A 9 -10.67 -2.09 20.19
CA ILE A 9 -11.45 -1.02 19.53
C ILE A 9 -11.02 -0.85 18.08
N ILE A 10 -9.73 -0.98 17.77
CA ILE A 10 -9.20 -0.87 16.39
C ILE A 10 -9.62 -2.07 15.53
N GLY A 11 -9.61 -3.28 16.09
CA GLY A 11 -10.14 -4.46 15.39
C GLY A 11 -11.64 -4.36 15.08
N LEU A 12 -12.41 -3.73 15.99
CA LEU A 12 -13.86 -3.50 15.81
C LEU A 12 -14.13 -2.36 14.81
N LEU A 13 -13.29 -1.33 14.76
CA LEU A 13 -13.39 -0.24 13.79
C LEU A 13 -13.05 -0.71 12.37
N LEU A 14 -12.09 -1.63 12.19
CA LEU A 14 -11.81 -2.25 10.89
C LEU A 14 -13.01 -3.08 10.41
N LEU A 15 -13.68 -3.80 11.30
CA LEU A 15 -14.91 -4.56 11.01
C LEU A 15 -16.09 -3.64 10.65
N LEU A 16 -16.20 -2.47 11.31
CA LEU A 16 -17.21 -1.45 11.03
C LEU A 16 -16.92 -0.68 9.73
N MET A 17 -15.66 -0.46 9.37
CA MET A 17 -15.29 0.19 8.12
C MET A 17 -15.60 -0.70 6.90
N ILE A 18 -15.44 -2.01 6.99
CA ILE A 18 -15.86 -2.96 5.94
C ILE A 18 -17.39 -2.90 5.72
N ASN A 19 -18.17 -2.63 6.79
CA ASN A 19 -19.64 -2.58 6.71
C ASN A 19 -20.20 -1.19 6.38
N THR A 20 -19.45 -0.09 6.58
CA THR A 20 -19.97 1.27 6.36
C THR A 20 -19.61 1.83 4.97
N TYR A 21 -18.63 1.27 4.27
CA TYR A 21 -18.34 1.68 2.89
C TYR A 21 -19.38 1.17 1.86
N SER A 22 -20.27 0.25 2.25
CA SER A 22 -21.40 -0.19 1.40
C SER A 22 -22.59 0.77 1.35
N ILE A 23 -22.59 1.91 2.09
CA ILE A 23 -23.73 2.83 2.18
C ILE A 23 -23.31 4.27 1.90
N SER A 24 -22.75 4.55 0.74
CA SER A 24 -22.74 5.88 0.17
C SER A 24 -22.86 5.83 -1.35
N ALA A 25 -24.04 5.41 -1.81
CA ALA A 25 -24.46 5.63 -3.18
C ALA A 25 -24.87 7.10 -3.35
N GLY A 26 -23.95 7.92 -3.83
CA GLY A 26 -24.19 9.34 -4.09
C GLY A 26 -23.26 9.92 -5.15
N LYS A 27 -23.75 9.90 -6.43
CA LYS A 27 -23.22 10.59 -7.62
C LYS A 27 -21.90 10.09 -8.21
N LYS A 28 -22.02 9.35 -9.32
CA LYS A 28 -20.96 9.03 -10.29
C LYS A 28 -20.30 10.30 -10.85
N PRO A 29 -18.97 10.43 -10.82
CA PRO A 29 -18.25 11.19 -11.82
C PRO A 29 -17.98 10.28 -13.01
N SER A 30 -18.31 10.77 -14.20
CA SER A 30 -18.05 10.12 -15.48
C SER A 30 -16.55 10.06 -15.76
N GLY A 31 -16.04 8.85 -16.06
CA GLY A 31 -14.75 8.63 -16.67
C GLY A 31 -13.76 7.84 -15.80
N ARG A 32 -13.57 6.57 -16.15
CA ARG A 32 -12.73 5.50 -15.59
C ARG A 32 -13.30 4.83 -14.33
N GLN A 33 -13.67 3.56 -14.52
CA GLN A 33 -14.03 2.64 -13.45
C GLN A 33 -12.87 2.49 -12.46
N ASN A 34 -12.90 3.28 -11.38
CA ASN A 34 -12.25 2.86 -10.15
C ASN A 34 -13.07 1.66 -9.67
N ARG A 35 -12.44 0.49 -9.56
CA ARG A 35 -13.04 -0.65 -8.88
C ARG A 35 -13.39 -0.19 -7.46
N GLU A 36 -14.67 -0.08 -7.17
CA GLU A 36 -15.23 0.40 -5.89
C GLU A 36 -14.93 -0.56 -4.72
N ASP A 37 -14.27 -1.71 -5.00
CA ASP A 37 -14.06 -2.81 -4.06
C ASP A 37 -12.60 -2.89 -3.53
N THR A 38 -11.74 -1.90 -3.84
CA THR A 38 -10.35 -1.92 -3.36
C THR A 38 -10.25 -1.30 -1.98
N LEU A 39 -9.97 -2.10 -0.96
CA LEU A 39 -9.64 -1.62 0.37
C LEU A 39 -8.23 -0.98 0.35
N ARG A 40 -8.12 0.30 0.72
CA ARG A 40 -6.83 1.00 0.90
C ARG A 40 -6.50 1.05 2.38
N ILE A 41 -5.37 0.46 2.75
CA ILE A 41 -4.87 0.46 4.12
C ILE A 41 -3.54 1.22 4.11
N ASN A 42 -3.38 2.20 5.00
CA ASN A 42 -2.09 2.87 5.15
C ASN A 42 -1.12 2.04 6.01
N ALA A 43 0.17 2.32 5.90
CA ALA A 43 1.20 1.52 6.54
C ALA A 43 1.13 1.55 8.09
N LEU A 44 0.69 2.65 8.69
CA LEU A 44 0.55 2.77 10.15
C LEU A 44 -0.59 1.88 10.65
N GLU A 45 -1.71 1.85 9.95
CA GLU A 45 -2.82 0.92 10.23
C GLU A 45 -2.37 -0.52 10.05
N PHE A 46 -1.51 -0.78 9.06
CA PHE A 46 -0.99 -2.11 8.79
C PHE A 46 0.00 -2.61 9.85
N GLU A 47 0.78 -1.72 10.48
CA GLU A 47 1.69 -2.07 11.58
C GLU A 47 0.94 -2.49 12.85
N GLU A 48 -0.28 -1.95 13.06
CA GLU A 48 -1.14 -2.26 14.21
C GLU A 48 -2.05 -3.49 14.01
N ILE A 49 -2.13 -4.03 12.80
CA ILE A 49 -2.94 -5.23 12.52
C ILE A 49 -2.27 -6.46 13.16
N ASP A 50 -2.94 -7.03 14.12
CA ASP A 50 -2.59 -8.37 14.64
C ASP A 50 -3.03 -9.42 13.60
N ILE A 51 -2.10 -9.76 12.71
CA ILE A 51 -2.33 -10.66 11.58
C ILE A 51 -2.79 -12.04 12.02
N THR A 52 -2.44 -12.45 13.25
CA THR A 52 -2.88 -13.76 13.78
C THR A 52 -4.38 -13.82 14.00
N LYS A 53 -5.02 -12.67 14.21
CA LYS A 53 -6.48 -12.54 14.37
C LYS A 53 -7.23 -12.40 13.04
N VAL A 54 -6.52 -12.06 11.96
CA VAL A 54 -7.11 -11.94 10.62
C VAL A 54 -7.22 -13.31 9.92
N LYS A 55 -6.54 -14.32 10.43
CA LYS A 55 -6.61 -15.69 9.92
C LYS A 55 -8.02 -16.26 10.08
N GLY A 56 -8.69 -16.48 8.95
CA GLY A 56 -10.07 -17.03 8.93
C GLY A 56 -11.18 -15.98 8.77
N MET A 57 -10.87 -14.69 8.70
CA MET A 57 -11.81 -13.68 8.22
C MET A 57 -11.92 -13.76 6.69
N ASN A 58 -13.11 -13.46 6.14
CA ASN A 58 -13.29 -13.30 4.70
C ASN A 58 -12.50 -12.07 4.23
N ALA A 59 -11.21 -12.27 3.93
CA ALA A 59 -10.39 -11.20 3.37
C ALA A 59 -10.90 -10.83 1.98
N PRO A 60 -10.98 -9.53 1.63
CA PRO A 60 -11.40 -9.06 0.31
C PRO A 60 -10.59 -9.72 -0.81
N ASP A 61 -11.15 -9.80 -2.01
CA ASP A 61 -10.43 -10.34 -3.17
C ASP A 61 -9.33 -9.41 -3.66
N ASP A 62 -9.54 -8.10 -3.51
CA ASP A 62 -8.57 -7.06 -3.87
C ASP A 62 -8.27 -6.16 -2.67
N VAL A 63 -6.99 -5.95 -2.36
CA VAL A 63 -6.52 -5.04 -1.29
C VAL A 63 -5.35 -4.21 -1.83
N THR A 64 -5.35 -2.91 -1.58
CA THR A 64 -4.19 -2.05 -1.85
C THR A 64 -3.60 -1.56 -0.55
N VAL A 65 -2.35 -1.94 -0.28
CA VAL A 65 -1.55 -1.40 0.83
C VAL A 65 -0.67 -0.28 0.30
N VAL A 66 -0.78 0.92 0.88
CA VAL A 66 -0.07 2.12 0.44
C VAL A 66 1.04 2.46 1.43
N LEU A 67 2.28 2.51 0.96
CA LEU A 67 3.41 3.03 1.71
C LEU A 67 3.86 4.35 1.07
N ASP A 68 3.55 5.46 1.73
CA ASP A 68 3.95 6.80 1.29
C ASP A 68 5.39 7.16 1.74
N ASN A 69 5.84 8.36 1.38
CA ASN A 69 7.20 8.79 1.70
C ASN A 69 7.45 8.97 3.21
N ASP A 70 6.43 9.08 4.04
CA ASP A 70 6.58 9.15 5.49
C ASP A 70 6.71 7.76 6.11
N THR A 71 6.13 6.75 5.46
CA THR A 71 6.16 5.34 5.87
C THR A 71 7.21 4.50 5.13
N LEU A 72 7.68 4.94 3.96
CA LEU A 72 8.74 4.26 3.21
C LEU A 72 9.70 5.31 2.62
N LYS A 73 10.51 5.95 3.47
CA LYS A 73 11.49 6.92 2.97
C LYS A 73 12.54 6.23 2.13
N PHE A 74 12.53 6.59 0.84
CA PHE A 74 13.75 6.50 0.06
C PHE A 74 14.59 7.73 0.40
N ASP A 75 15.84 7.53 0.80
CA ASP A 75 16.78 8.63 0.96
C ASP A 75 16.86 9.45 -0.33
N PHE A 76 17.15 10.75 -0.23
CA PHE A 76 17.24 11.64 -1.38
C PHE A 76 18.14 11.00 -2.46
N ASN A 77 17.60 10.84 -3.65
CA ASN A 77 18.25 10.16 -4.79
C ASN A 77 18.60 8.68 -4.55
N SER A 78 18.05 8.05 -3.52
CA SER A 78 18.19 6.63 -3.21
C SER A 78 16.94 5.86 -3.62
N ASP A 79 17.15 4.64 -3.99
CA ASP A 79 16.13 3.65 -4.26
C ASP A 79 16.13 2.54 -3.19
N LYS A 80 16.91 2.71 -2.09
CA LYS A 80 17.00 1.75 -0.99
C LYS A 80 15.95 2.06 0.09
N ILE A 81 15.26 0.99 0.52
CA ILE A 81 14.29 1.07 1.62
C ILE A 81 15.06 1.11 2.94
N ASN A 82 14.71 2.09 3.79
CA ASN A 82 15.33 2.21 5.11
C ASN A 82 14.94 1.00 6.00
N PRO A 83 15.91 0.39 6.71
CA PRO A 83 15.68 -0.79 7.55
C PRO A 83 14.58 -0.66 8.61
N LYS A 84 14.30 0.56 9.10
CA LYS A 84 13.22 0.79 10.07
C LYS A 84 11.83 0.37 9.56
N TYR A 85 11.64 0.28 8.23
CA TYR A 85 10.37 -0.14 7.62
C TYR A 85 10.29 -1.65 7.33
N TYR A 86 11.31 -2.43 7.67
CA TYR A 86 11.30 -3.87 7.42
C TYR A 86 10.23 -4.61 8.25
N GLY A 87 9.85 -4.07 9.41
CA GLY A 87 8.74 -4.58 10.23
C GLY A 87 7.43 -4.58 9.44
N ILE A 88 7.08 -3.43 8.84
CA ILE A 88 5.88 -3.27 8.01
C ILE A 88 5.89 -4.25 6.82
N LEU A 89 7.04 -4.41 6.15
CA LEU A 89 7.15 -5.34 5.03
C LEU A 89 7.01 -6.81 5.46
N ARG A 90 7.50 -7.20 6.65
CA ARG A 90 7.27 -8.55 7.18
C ARG A 90 5.79 -8.81 7.48
N ASN A 91 5.09 -7.83 8.06
CA ASN A 91 3.65 -7.93 8.28
C ASN A 91 2.89 -8.05 6.96
N LEU A 92 3.30 -7.31 5.94
CA LEU A 92 2.73 -7.41 4.59
C LEU A 92 2.95 -8.83 4.00
N ILE A 93 4.14 -9.38 4.12
CA ILE A 93 4.45 -10.75 3.67
C ILE A 93 3.57 -11.78 4.37
N GLU A 94 3.41 -11.66 5.69
CA GLU A 94 2.56 -12.55 6.46
C GLU A 94 1.09 -12.44 6.01
N TYR A 95 0.60 -11.21 5.79
CA TYR A 95 -0.75 -10.97 5.30
C TYR A 95 -0.99 -11.58 3.91
N ILE A 96 -0.03 -11.43 2.99
CA ILE A 96 -0.04 -12.06 1.66
C ILE A 96 -0.14 -13.59 1.78
N ASN A 97 0.69 -14.19 2.64
CA ASN A 97 0.77 -15.63 2.79
C ASN A 97 -0.49 -16.23 3.43
N VAL A 98 -0.98 -15.62 4.53
CA VAL A 98 -2.16 -16.11 5.26
C VAL A 98 -3.43 -16.08 4.40
N ASN A 99 -3.58 -15.05 3.57
CA ASN A 99 -4.76 -14.86 2.73
C ASN A 99 -4.58 -15.37 1.29
N ASN A 100 -3.44 -15.97 0.99
CA ASN A 100 -3.10 -16.51 -0.33
C ASN A 100 -3.13 -15.49 -1.48
N TYR A 101 -2.77 -14.22 -1.22
CA TYR A 101 -2.68 -13.20 -2.24
C TYR A 101 -1.46 -13.37 -3.15
N ARG A 102 -1.57 -12.76 -4.33
CA ARG A 102 -0.44 -12.36 -5.17
C ARG A 102 -0.33 -10.85 -5.16
N VAL A 103 0.89 -10.31 -5.29
CA VAL A 103 1.15 -8.87 -5.18
C VAL A 103 1.72 -8.30 -6.46
N THR A 104 1.12 -7.19 -6.92
CA THR A 104 1.71 -6.28 -7.91
C THR A 104 2.24 -5.04 -7.18
N VAL A 105 3.52 -4.74 -7.38
CA VAL A 105 4.17 -3.57 -6.77
C VAL A 105 4.14 -2.40 -7.74
N VAL A 106 3.56 -1.26 -7.34
CA VAL A 106 3.38 -0.10 -8.22
C VAL A 106 4.10 1.12 -7.63
N GLY A 107 4.99 1.73 -8.40
CA GLY A 107 5.74 2.91 -7.99
C GLY A 107 5.15 4.21 -8.54
N HIS A 108 5.03 5.22 -7.67
CA HIS A 108 4.56 6.55 -8.00
C HIS A 108 5.60 7.62 -7.61
N THR A 109 5.53 8.76 -8.29
CA THR A 109 6.36 9.95 -8.03
C THR A 109 5.50 11.19 -7.85
N ASP A 110 6.11 12.27 -7.41
CA ASP A 110 5.54 13.60 -7.59
C ASP A 110 5.82 14.13 -9.01
N SER A 111 5.32 15.33 -9.32
CA SER A 111 5.45 15.96 -10.64
C SER A 111 6.78 16.68 -10.87
N LYS A 112 7.78 16.54 -9.98
CA LYS A 112 9.09 17.14 -10.19
C LYS A 112 9.93 16.30 -11.14
N GLY A 113 10.36 16.90 -12.24
CA GLY A 113 11.14 16.23 -13.29
C GLY A 113 10.34 16.08 -14.59
N THR A 114 10.83 15.23 -15.48
CA THR A 114 10.10 14.86 -16.70
C THR A 114 9.32 13.57 -16.48
N ASN A 115 8.20 13.39 -17.19
CA ASN A 115 7.40 12.16 -17.13
C ASN A 115 8.26 10.92 -17.39
N VAL A 116 9.14 10.95 -18.41
CA VAL A 116 10.04 9.83 -18.73
C VAL A 116 10.98 9.51 -17.57
N TYR A 117 11.51 10.53 -16.89
CA TYR A 117 12.35 10.36 -15.70
C TYR A 117 11.54 9.75 -14.55
N ASN A 118 10.34 10.29 -14.30
CA ASN A 118 9.46 9.87 -13.21
C ASN A 118 8.94 8.43 -13.40
N MET A 119 8.63 8.04 -14.64
CA MET A 119 8.32 6.64 -14.99
C MET A 119 9.46 5.69 -14.62
N LYS A 120 10.71 6.03 -15.01
CA LYS A 120 11.89 5.24 -14.68
C LYS A 120 12.17 5.21 -13.18
N LEU A 121 11.99 6.34 -12.48
CA LEU A 121 12.19 6.43 -11.04
C LEU A 121 11.17 5.56 -10.28
N GLY A 122 9.90 5.65 -10.64
CA GLY A 122 8.84 4.83 -10.08
C GLY A 122 9.11 3.33 -10.28
N MET A 123 9.55 2.94 -11.48
CA MET A 123 9.90 1.55 -11.79
C MET A 123 11.06 1.05 -10.90
N ARG A 124 12.16 1.81 -10.79
CA ARG A 124 13.30 1.41 -9.92
C ARG A 124 12.88 1.24 -8.47
N ARG A 125 12.03 2.14 -7.94
CA ARG A 125 11.52 2.04 -6.56
C ARG A 125 10.65 0.80 -6.37
N ALA A 126 9.77 0.49 -7.31
CA ALA A 126 8.92 -0.70 -7.27
C ALA A 126 9.74 -2.00 -7.36
N GLU A 127 10.76 -2.05 -8.23
CA GLU A 127 11.69 -3.19 -8.32
C GLU A 127 12.46 -3.40 -7.01
N ASN A 128 12.92 -2.33 -6.36
CA ASN A 128 13.63 -2.44 -5.08
C ASN A 128 12.70 -2.87 -3.95
N ALA A 129 11.43 -2.42 -3.96
CA ALA A 129 10.44 -2.90 -3.01
C ALA A 129 10.16 -4.41 -3.20
N LYS A 130 9.96 -4.86 -4.47
CA LYS A 130 9.86 -6.30 -4.79
C LYS A 130 11.08 -7.07 -4.29
N LYS A 131 12.28 -6.61 -4.63
CA LYS A 131 13.53 -7.25 -4.20
C LYS A 131 13.58 -7.40 -2.68
N LYS A 132 13.17 -6.35 -1.94
CA LYS A 132 13.14 -6.40 -0.48
C LYS A 132 12.12 -7.39 0.06
N LEU A 133 10.93 -7.51 -0.55
CA LEU A 133 9.95 -8.54 -0.17
C LEU A 133 10.54 -9.95 -0.32
N LEU A 134 11.22 -10.23 -1.44
CA LEU A 134 11.88 -11.52 -1.67
C LEU A 134 13.01 -11.78 -0.65
N GLU A 135 13.86 -10.79 -0.36
CA GLU A 135 14.92 -10.88 0.65
C GLU A 135 14.37 -11.13 2.07
N LEU A 136 13.17 -10.63 2.37
CA LEU A 136 12.49 -10.82 3.65
C LEU A 136 11.67 -12.12 3.72
N GLY A 137 11.66 -12.92 2.65
CA GLY A 137 11.10 -14.27 2.63
C GLY A 137 9.77 -14.44 1.88
N LEU A 138 9.31 -13.44 1.10
CA LEU A 138 8.17 -13.65 0.21
C LEU A 138 8.59 -14.61 -0.92
N SER A 139 7.78 -15.63 -1.19
CA SER A 139 8.02 -16.54 -2.32
C SER A 139 7.81 -15.85 -3.67
N ALA A 140 8.65 -16.17 -4.66
CA ALA A 140 8.61 -15.50 -5.96
C ALA A 140 7.31 -15.73 -6.75
N ASP A 141 6.62 -16.84 -6.53
CA ASP A 141 5.32 -17.16 -7.12
C ASP A 141 4.20 -16.22 -6.63
N LYS A 142 4.41 -15.56 -5.48
CA LYS A 142 3.50 -14.54 -4.96
C LYS A 142 3.64 -13.18 -5.66
N ILE A 143 4.69 -12.95 -6.42
CA ILE A 143 4.83 -11.73 -7.21
C ILE A 143 4.01 -11.87 -8.50
N ALA A 144 2.97 -11.04 -8.64
CA ALA A 144 2.16 -10.95 -9.86
C ALA A 144 2.78 -9.99 -10.90
N GLY A 145 3.40 -8.90 -10.44
CA GLY A 145 4.00 -7.92 -11.34
C GLY A 145 4.72 -6.77 -10.64
N VAL A 146 5.38 -5.94 -11.46
CA VAL A 146 5.97 -4.67 -11.05
C VAL A 146 5.58 -3.62 -12.09
N GLU A 147 5.10 -2.47 -11.65
CA GLU A 147 4.62 -1.40 -12.49
C GLU A 147 5.11 -0.04 -12.03
N SER A 148 5.08 0.93 -12.92
CA SER A 148 5.24 2.34 -12.59
C SER A 148 4.09 3.14 -13.17
N ARG A 149 3.60 4.11 -12.42
CA ARG A 149 2.69 5.14 -12.87
C ARG A 149 3.39 6.51 -12.93
N GLY A 150 4.65 6.59 -12.50
CA GLY A 150 5.36 7.86 -12.44
C GLY A 150 4.50 8.91 -11.73
N GLU A 151 4.31 10.06 -12.37
CA GLU A 151 3.48 11.17 -11.88
C GLU A 151 2.01 11.15 -12.38
N GLU A 152 1.61 10.13 -13.14
CA GLU A 152 0.34 10.13 -13.90
C GLU A 152 -0.91 9.90 -13.02
N GLU A 153 -0.73 9.31 -11.84
CA GLU A 153 -1.84 9.02 -10.91
C GLU A 153 -1.62 9.69 -9.54
N PRO A 154 -1.70 11.04 -9.45
CA PRO A 154 -1.53 11.74 -8.18
C PRO A 154 -2.74 11.50 -7.26
N VAL A 155 -2.49 11.34 -5.96
CA VAL A 155 -3.51 11.24 -4.90
C VAL A 155 -3.69 12.55 -4.14
N ALA A 156 -2.77 13.51 -4.31
CA ALA A 156 -2.82 14.84 -3.72
C ALA A 156 -2.27 15.88 -4.68
N THR A 157 -2.49 17.18 -4.37
CA THR A 157 -1.93 18.28 -5.19
C THR A 157 -0.40 18.24 -5.21
N ASN A 158 0.20 18.48 -6.37
CA ASN A 158 1.65 18.62 -6.52
C ASN A 158 2.17 20.03 -6.17
N ASP A 159 1.29 20.99 -5.88
CA ASP A 159 1.66 22.39 -5.59
C ASP A 159 2.34 22.51 -4.21
N THR A 160 1.91 21.71 -3.24
CA THR A 160 2.44 21.74 -1.88
C THR A 160 3.49 20.65 -1.66
N SER A 161 4.43 20.88 -0.73
CA SER A 161 5.41 19.86 -0.33
C SER A 161 4.74 18.63 0.31
N ALA A 162 3.69 18.85 1.09
CA ALA A 162 2.92 17.78 1.73
C ALA A 162 2.19 16.93 0.69
N GLY A 163 1.53 17.53 -0.28
CA GLY A 163 0.86 16.77 -1.33
C GLY A 163 1.84 15.97 -2.20
N ARG A 164 3.00 16.57 -2.55
CA ARG A 164 4.06 15.83 -3.24
C ARG A 164 4.59 14.65 -2.43
N ALA A 165 4.67 14.77 -1.10
CA ALA A 165 5.08 13.66 -0.23
C ALA A 165 4.13 12.46 -0.32
N LEU A 166 2.81 12.71 -0.36
CA LEU A 166 1.78 11.68 -0.55
C LEU A 166 1.84 11.05 -1.95
N ASN A 167 2.20 11.82 -2.98
CA ASN A 167 2.33 11.30 -4.34
C ASN A 167 3.56 10.38 -4.50
N ARG A 168 4.64 10.61 -3.74
CA ARG A 168 5.82 9.74 -3.70
C ARG A 168 5.53 8.51 -2.84
N ARG A 169 4.90 7.49 -3.43
CA ARG A 169 4.44 6.29 -2.72
C ARG A 169 4.71 5.01 -3.50
N ILE A 170 4.65 3.90 -2.80
CA ILE A 170 4.55 2.55 -3.36
C ILE A 170 3.19 1.99 -2.98
N GLU A 171 2.50 1.41 -3.94
CA GLU A 171 1.28 0.63 -3.72
C GLU A 171 1.58 -0.86 -3.90
N PHE A 172 1.12 -1.68 -2.96
CA PHE A 172 1.12 -3.14 -3.06
C PHE A 172 -0.31 -3.57 -3.34
N LYS A 173 -0.61 -3.90 -4.58
CA LYS A 173 -1.94 -4.37 -5.02
C LYS A 173 -1.99 -5.87 -4.82
N LEU A 174 -2.79 -6.33 -3.86
CA LEU A 174 -2.96 -7.71 -3.48
C LEU A 174 -4.24 -8.25 -4.13
N GLN A 175 -4.15 -9.40 -4.77
CA GLN A 175 -5.27 -10.06 -5.48
C GLN A 175 -5.22 -11.56 -5.22
N LYS A 176 -6.40 -12.19 -5.01
CA LYS A 176 -6.54 -13.64 -4.92
C LYS A 176 -6.52 -14.31 -6.29
#